data_8e2bc9b107306dbe27adcdb0f8bf79f3
#
_entry.id   8e2bc9b107306dbe27adcdb0f8bf79f3
#
_cell.length_a   1.000
_cell.length_b   1.000
_cell.length_c   1.000
_cell.angle_alpha   90.00
_cell.angle_beta   90.00
_cell.angle_gamma   90.00
#
_symmetry.space_group_name_H-M   'P 1'
#
loop_
_entity.id
_entity.type
_entity.pdbx_description
1 polymer ?
#
loop_
_entity_poly.entity_id
_entity_poly.type
_entity_poly.pdbx_seq_one_letter_code
_entity_poly.pdbx_strand_id
1 'polypeptide(L)'
;TNTILIDRRITYTRKRCTLVHELVHWRHGDDTTSGCMGGKMERRCRRETAILLIDPAEYALAERMYDGDPYQMAAELNVTVQIIEDYRALLYEHVR
;
A
#
# COMPACT_ATOMS: atom_id res chain seq x y z
N THR A 1 25.85 11.33 -2.31
CA THR A 1 24.91 11.61 -3.11
C THR A 1 24.05 10.45 -3.46
N ASN A 2 24.53 9.23 -3.29
CA ASN A 2 23.63 8.08 -3.40
C ASN A 2 22.53 8.18 -2.34
N THR A 3 22.86 8.75 -1.21
CA THR A 3 21.90 8.94 -0.13
C THR A 3 20.73 9.84 -0.56
N ILE A 4 21.04 10.89 -1.30
CA ILE A 4 20.02 11.82 -1.78
C ILE A 4 19.07 11.13 -2.76
N LEU A 5 19.60 10.28 -3.63
CA LEU A 5 18.78 9.54 -4.58
C LEU A 5 17.85 8.56 -3.88
N ILE A 6 18.34 7.90 -2.84
CA ILE A 6 17.53 6.98 -2.06
C ILE A 6 16.39 7.73 -1.36
N ASP A 7 16.69 8.90 -0.80
CA ASP A 7 15.68 9.71 -0.13
C ASP A 7 14.60 10.16 -1.10
N ARG A 8 14.98 10.56 -2.31
CA ARG A 8 14.01 10.96 -3.33
C ARG A 8 13.08 9.81 -3.71
N ARG A 9 13.64 8.62 -3.84
CA ARG A 9 12.86 7.45 -4.21
C ARG A 9 11.85 7.11 -3.12
N ILE A 10 12.28 7.14 -1.87
CA ILE A 10 11.40 6.87 -0.74
C ILE A 10 10.29 7.92 -0.69
N THR A 11 10.63 9.17 -0.88
CA THR A 11 9.65 10.25 -0.87
C THR A 11 8.63 10.09 -1.99
N TYR A 12 9.10 9.74 -3.18
CA TYR A 12 8.21 9.52 -4.31
C TYR A 12 7.25 8.37 -4.05
N THR A 13 7.75 7.27 -3.52
CA THR A 13 6.93 6.11 -3.21
C THR A 13 5.85 6.47 -2.20
N ARG A 14 6.22 7.19 -1.15
CA ARG A 14 5.26 7.62 -0.14
C ARG A 14 4.20 8.53 -0.71
N LYS A 15 4.62 9.48 -1.55
CA LYS A 15 3.67 10.41 -2.18
C LYS A 15 2.68 9.66 -3.06
N ARG A 16 3.18 8.70 -3.82
CA ARG A 16 2.33 7.91 -4.69
C ARG A 16 1.28 7.13 -3.90
N CYS A 17 1.71 6.49 -2.83
CA CYS A 17 0.79 5.72 -2.00
C CYS A 17 -0.22 6.62 -1.30
N THR A 18 0.24 7.76 -0.80
CA THR A 18 -0.65 8.72 -0.15
C THR A 18 -1.68 9.27 -1.14
N LEU A 19 -1.25 9.58 -2.36
CA LEU A 19 -2.15 10.10 -3.37
C LEU A 19 -3.24 9.09 -3.72
N VAL A 20 -2.87 7.83 -3.89
CA VAL A 20 -3.86 6.80 -4.19
C VAL A 20 -4.82 6.63 -3.03
N HIS A 21 -4.32 6.67 -1.80
CA HIS A 21 -5.16 6.57 -0.61
C HIS A 21 -6.17 7.73 -0.56
N GLU A 22 -5.72 8.93 -0.87
CA GLU A 22 -6.61 10.10 -0.90
C GLU A 22 -7.66 9.97 -2.01
N LEU A 23 -7.27 9.45 -3.16
CA LEU A 23 -8.21 9.25 -4.26
C LEU A 23 -9.26 8.21 -3.91
N VAL A 24 -8.88 7.17 -3.16
CA VAL A 24 -9.84 6.17 -2.70
C VAL A 24 -10.85 6.81 -1.76
N HIS A 25 -10.39 7.63 -0.81
CA HIS A 25 -11.29 8.35 0.07
C HIS A 25 -12.25 9.23 -0.71
N TRP A 26 -11.73 9.97 -1.65
CA TRP A 26 -12.53 10.88 -2.45
C TRP A 26 -13.57 10.13 -3.27
N ARG A 27 -13.19 8.98 -3.82
CA ARG A 27 -14.09 8.15 -4.62
C ARG A 27 -15.28 7.63 -3.81
N HIS A 28 -15.07 7.40 -2.52
CA HIS A 28 -16.15 6.96 -1.66
C HIS A 28 -16.98 8.10 -1.11
N GLY A 29 -16.66 9.33 -1.50
CA GLY A 29 -17.38 10.50 -1.00
C GLY A 29 -17.07 10.80 0.45
N ASP A 30 -15.97 10.30 0.96
CA ASP A 30 -15.61 10.52 2.34
C ASP A 30 -15.18 11.95 2.54
N ASP A 31 -15.77 12.57 3.54
CA ASP A 31 -15.38 13.92 3.91
C ASP A 31 -14.18 13.83 4.84
N THR A 32 -13.07 14.36 4.41
CA THR A 32 -11.86 14.31 5.20
C THR A 32 -11.98 15.05 6.51
N THR A 33 -12.90 15.98 6.61
CA THR A 33 -13.10 16.70 7.86
C THR A 33 -13.89 15.90 8.87
N SER A 34 -14.76 15.02 8.41
CA SER A 34 -15.47 14.20 9.36
C SER A 34 -14.76 12.91 9.60
N GLY A 35 -13.58 12.82 9.08
CA GLY A 35 -12.83 11.86 9.62
C GLY A 35 -13.11 10.54 9.28
N CYS A 36 -12.46 10.15 8.52
CA CYS A 36 -12.23 8.86 8.49
C CYS A 36 -11.72 8.36 9.69
N MET A 37 -12.36 8.68 10.73
CA MET A 37 -11.87 8.34 11.89
C MET A 37 -12.07 7.02 12.15
N GLY A 38 -11.88 6.34 11.45
CA GLY A 38 -11.85 5.28 11.90
C GLY A 38 -12.26 4.10 11.55
N GLY A 39 -11.97 3.23 12.07
CA GLY A 39 -12.45 1.95 12.11
C GLY A 39 -12.63 1.32 10.74
N LYS A 40 -13.87 1.00 10.45
CA LYS A 40 -14.21 0.27 9.22
C LYS A 40 -13.91 1.02 7.94
N MET A 41 -14.15 2.31 7.95
CA MET A 41 -13.94 3.14 6.77
C MET A 41 -12.47 3.21 6.41
N GLU A 42 -11.63 3.43 7.39
CA GLU A 42 -10.20 3.50 7.16
C GLU A 42 -9.63 2.17 6.67
N ARG A 43 -10.08 1.08 7.25
CA ARG A 43 -9.64 -0.24 6.82
C ARG A 43 -10.05 -0.53 5.39
N ARG A 44 -11.25 -0.15 5.03
CA ARG A 44 -11.74 -0.34 3.67
C ARG A 44 -10.90 0.47 2.69
N CYS A 45 -10.59 1.71 3.02
CA CYS A 45 -9.77 2.55 2.16
C CYS A 45 -8.35 1.99 2.02
N ARG A 46 -7.78 1.49 3.08
CA ARG A 46 -6.46 0.87 3.02
C ARG A 46 -6.46 -0.37 2.14
N ARG A 47 -7.49 -1.20 2.24
CA ARG A 47 -7.62 -2.39 1.41
C ARG A 47 -7.70 -2.03 -0.06
N GLU A 48 -8.56 -1.07 -0.40
CA GLU A 48 -8.69 -0.66 -1.79
C GLU A 48 -7.41 -0.04 -2.32
N THR A 49 -6.73 0.75 -1.50
CA THR A 49 -5.46 1.33 -1.88
C THR A 49 -4.45 0.24 -2.21
N ALA A 50 -4.37 -0.79 -1.38
CA ALA A 50 -3.45 -1.89 -1.61
C ALA A 50 -3.80 -2.65 -2.91
N ILE A 51 -5.09 -2.88 -3.13
CA ILE A 51 -5.53 -3.55 -4.35
C ILE A 51 -5.17 -2.75 -5.60
N LEU A 52 -5.31 -1.44 -5.54
CA LEU A 52 -4.99 -0.59 -6.67
C LEU A 52 -3.49 -0.49 -6.95
N LEU A 53 -2.69 -0.56 -5.92
CA LEU A 53 -1.25 -0.39 -6.05
C LEU A 53 -0.49 -1.69 -6.31
N ILE A 54 -1.07 -2.81 -5.98
CA ILE A 54 -0.37 -4.10 -6.07
C ILE A 54 -1.06 -5.01 -7.08
N ASP A 55 -0.30 -5.47 -8.06
CA ASP A 55 -0.77 -6.48 -8.99
C ASP A 55 -0.54 -7.86 -8.35
N PRO A 56 -1.56 -8.72 -8.31
CA PRO A 56 -1.43 -10.03 -7.65
C PRO A 56 -0.28 -10.89 -8.18
N ALA A 57 -0.07 -10.86 -9.49
CA ALA A 57 1.02 -11.65 -10.09
C ALA A 57 2.38 -11.13 -9.66
N GLU A 58 2.53 -9.82 -9.62
CA GLU A 58 3.77 -9.20 -9.18
C GLU A 58 4.02 -9.45 -7.70
N TYR A 59 2.96 -9.42 -6.90
CA TYR A 59 3.08 -9.71 -5.48
C TYR A 59 3.58 -11.15 -5.26
N ALA A 60 2.97 -12.09 -5.96
CA ALA A 60 3.35 -13.50 -5.82
C ALA A 60 4.80 -13.72 -6.23
N LEU A 61 5.23 -13.06 -7.29
CA LEU A 61 6.61 -13.17 -7.74
C LEU A 61 7.58 -12.58 -6.72
N ALA A 62 7.27 -11.41 -6.21
CA ALA A 62 8.12 -10.76 -5.21
C ALA A 62 8.19 -11.60 -3.94
N GLU A 63 7.09 -12.20 -3.55
CA GLU A 63 7.07 -13.06 -2.36
C GLU A 63 8.02 -14.24 -2.53
N ARG A 64 8.05 -14.83 -3.72
CA ARG A 64 8.98 -15.91 -4.00
C ARG A 64 10.43 -15.44 -4.04
N MET A 65 10.67 -14.30 -4.67
CA MET A 65 12.01 -13.77 -4.82
C MET A 65 12.65 -13.42 -3.48
N TYR A 66 11.87 -12.90 -2.57
CA TYR A 66 12.39 -12.37 -1.31
C TYR A 66 11.94 -13.15 -0.09
N ASP A 67 11.36 -14.30 -0.33
CA ASP A 67 10.95 -15.22 0.74
C ASP A 67 10.02 -14.53 1.75
N GLY A 68 9.15 -13.68 1.25
CA GLY A 68 8.14 -13.02 2.06
C GLY A 68 8.62 -11.81 2.86
N ASP A 69 9.86 -11.36 2.63
CA ASP A 69 10.37 -10.21 3.34
C ASP A 69 9.64 -8.93 2.90
N PRO A 70 8.83 -8.30 3.77
CA PRO A 70 8.03 -7.16 3.35
C PRO A 70 8.85 -5.94 2.94
N TYR A 71 10.04 -5.77 3.50
CA TYR A 71 10.87 -4.62 3.15
C TYR A 71 11.39 -4.73 1.73
N GLN A 72 11.86 -5.91 1.35
CA GLN A 72 12.36 -6.13 0.00
C GLN A 72 11.22 -6.14 -1.00
N MET A 73 10.09 -6.73 -0.64
CA MET A 73 8.91 -6.73 -1.51
C MET A 73 8.41 -5.31 -1.75
N ALA A 74 8.39 -4.49 -0.71
CA ALA A 74 7.95 -3.10 -0.86
C ALA A 74 8.85 -2.34 -1.82
N ALA A 75 10.15 -2.53 -1.72
CA ALA A 75 11.10 -1.89 -2.62
C ALA A 75 10.89 -2.36 -4.07
N GLU A 76 10.67 -3.66 -4.25
CA GLU A 76 10.46 -4.21 -5.58
C GLU A 76 9.19 -3.68 -6.23
N LEU A 77 8.13 -3.57 -5.45
CA LEU A 77 6.82 -3.17 -5.97
C LEU A 77 6.58 -1.65 -5.91
N ASN A 78 7.55 -0.90 -5.42
CA ASN A 78 7.46 0.56 -5.30
C ASN A 78 6.25 0.99 -4.45
N VAL A 79 6.08 0.32 -3.34
CA VAL A 79 5.03 0.67 -2.37
C VAL A 79 5.66 0.72 -0.99
N THR A 80 4.90 1.21 -0.02
CA THR A 80 5.39 1.22 1.36
C THR A 80 5.20 -0.15 1.99
N VAL A 81 5.93 -0.40 3.07
CA VAL A 81 5.77 -1.64 3.83
C VAL A 81 4.34 -1.78 4.35
N GLN A 82 3.73 -0.66 4.73
CA GLN A 82 2.34 -0.66 5.18
C GLN A 82 1.40 -1.23 4.12
N ILE A 83 1.61 -0.84 2.86
CA ILE A 83 0.81 -1.36 1.74
C ILE A 83 0.98 -2.87 1.60
N ILE A 84 2.21 -3.37 1.74
CA ILE A 84 2.47 -4.80 1.70
C ILE A 84 1.70 -5.51 2.80
N GLU A 85 1.73 -4.96 4.01
CA GLU A 85 1.03 -5.57 5.14
C GLU A 85 -0.48 -5.53 4.97
N ASP A 86 -1.00 -4.43 4.44
CA ASP A 86 -2.43 -4.33 4.17
C ASP A 86 -2.88 -5.35 3.14
N TYR A 87 -2.08 -5.54 2.09
CA TYR A 87 -2.39 -6.52 1.06
C TYR A 87 -2.32 -7.95 1.62
N ARG A 88 -1.31 -8.20 2.44
CA ARG A 88 -1.15 -9.51 3.08
C ARG A 88 -2.34 -9.85 3.97
N ALA A 89 -2.84 -8.86 4.71
CA ALA A 89 -4.02 -9.05 5.54
C ALA A 89 -5.24 -9.42 4.70
N LEU A 90 -5.38 -8.81 3.53
CA LEU A 90 -6.44 -9.16 2.59
C LEU A 90 -6.37 -10.62 2.18
N LEU A 91 -5.17 -11.08 1.87
CA LEU A 91 -4.98 -12.47 1.45
C LEU A 91 -5.37 -13.44 2.56
N TYR A 92 -5.02 -13.11 3.79
CA TYR A 92 -5.39 -13.97 4.91
C TYR A 92 -6.89 -14.01 5.11
N GLU A 93 -7.59 -12.92 4.89
CA GLU A 93 -9.04 -12.90 5.01
C GLU A 93 -9.70 -13.76 3.95
N HIS A 94 -9.14 -13.79 2.76
CA HIS A 94 -9.71 -14.57 1.67
C HIS A 94 -9.43 -16.07 1.78
N VAL A 95 -8.42 -16.43 2.51
CA VAL A 95 -8.04 -17.83 2.63
C VAL A 95 -8.92 -18.59 3.62
N ARG A 96 -9.67 -17.88 4.42
CA ARG A 96 -10.57 -18.54 5.34
C ARG A 96 -11.76 -19.16 4.57
#